data_49be5f0774d3cb704f1839e17bb23775
#
_entry.id   49be5f0774d3cb704f1839e17bb23775
#
_cell.length_a   1.000
_cell.length_b   1.000
_cell.length_c   1.000
_cell.angle_alpha   90.00
_cell.angle_beta   90.00
_cell.angle_gamma   90.00
#
_symmetry.space_group_name_H-M   'P 1'
#
loop_
_entity.id
_entity.type
_entity.pdbx_description
1 polymer ?
#
loop_
_entity_poly.entity_id
_entity_poly.type
_entity_poly.pdbx_seq_one_letter_code
_entity_poly.pdbx_strand_id
1 'polypeptide(L)'
;MKHFNFYICIFILISLPLLSNASSKSFLFDTVPDYKNLNNSRLESAIKFELTTTNYSPDTKSIFIKRWYETHKFQSIWIQSSINTLKIDTLLNFISHVGVHGLKPDQFDYSTISELCNKLKNEKLTYLELARLDTKLSYVYIQYCAGLKYGFINPGIFEAYHKSIQKADSVFISTSFNEERTHLLKYLSRIQPKTKSYLSLQAEKDNFKKFIDSTFAPIPLLTYKQTVKLGEYNPAIPLIARRLMITGELHYDPMYMTSYQIFNRRLLKALDLFRIKTGLLIDEEIGNSTINALNMTFAEYINKIDVNMERLRWIPVSSLGNKYIRVNVADMTLNAFKNDTVALNMRVCVGRQKNMTPLLQSKIFELVINPTWTVPNSIIVKEIARIAIKDVSYFERNHIRVYLLGKEIDPSTVDWTKINVNHQPYKMVQDSGSANSLGRIKFNFQNAFSVYLHDTNSKGAFKHHDRAISHGCVRVEKPLELVNFCFPDLNPIYKTRIQKNDLLKDKIRHSIDLSVLSKTGKETLKSNPKIMKIKRVVLNPYIPIVMDYQTCFINPKGKIQFRDDIYKLDSLLSKQLTAFNLN
;
A
#
# COMPACT_ATOMS: atom_id res chain seq x y z
N MET A 1 -67.68 -35.42 -16.01
CA MET A 1 -67.44 -35.88 -17.38
C MET A 1 -66.29 -35.06 -17.96
N LYS A 2 -65.30 -35.74 -18.20
CA LYS A 2 -63.95 -35.50 -18.63
C LYS A 2 -63.91 -34.95 -20.05
N HIS A 3 -63.10 -33.93 -20.29
CA HIS A 3 -62.58 -33.62 -21.62
C HIS A 3 -61.07 -33.60 -21.58
N PHE A 4 -60.49 -34.59 -22.26
CA PHE A 4 -59.09 -34.75 -22.56
C PHE A 4 -58.79 -33.90 -23.82
N ASN A 5 -57.94 -32.91 -23.72
CA ASN A 5 -57.43 -32.19 -24.90
C ASN A 5 -56.01 -32.69 -25.22
N PHE A 6 -55.92 -33.35 -26.36
CA PHE A 6 -54.70 -33.84 -27.01
C PHE A 6 -53.99 -32.61 -27.65
N TYR A 7 -52.84 -32.21 -27.14
CA TYR A 7 -51.96 -31.30 -27.84
C TYR A 7 -50.97 -32.09 -28.69
N ILE A 8 -51.14 -31.99 -30.01
CA ILE A 8 -50.19 -32.44 -31.00
C ILE A 8 -49.02 -31.47 -31.01
N CYS A 9 -47.85 -31.87 -30.50
CA CYS A 9 -46.60 -31.18 -30.69
C CYS A 9 -46.08 -31.44 -32.11
N ILE A 10 -46.21 -30.48 -32.98
CA ILE A 10 -45.53 -30.45 -34.28
C ILE A 10 -44.06 -30.11 -34.02
N PHE A 11 -43.18 -31.11 -34.10
CA PHE A 11 -41.74 -30.90 -34.19
C PHE A 11 -41.41 -30.31 -35.55
N ILE A 12 -41.26 -29.01 -35.65
CA ILE A 12 -40.61 -28.38 -36.80
C ILE A 12 -39.09 -28.61 -36.62
N LEU A 13 -38.57 -29.55 -37.35
CA LEU A 13 -37.12 -29.72 -37.59
C LEU A 13 -36.63 -28.44 -38.31
N ILE A 14 -36.16 -27.45 -37.57
CA ILE A 14 -35.31 -26.41 -38.13
C ILE A 14 -33.94 -27.05 -38.37
N SER A 15 -33.70 -27.50 -39.58
CA SER A 15 -32.38 -27.84 -40.09
C SER A 15 -31.58 -26.54 -40.20
N LEU A 16 -30.92 -26.16 -39.10
CA LEU A 16 -29.91 -25.12 -39.13
C LEU A 16 -28.73 -25.57 -40.02
N PRO A 17 -28.20 -24.68 -40.84
CA PRO A 17 -27.02 -24.98 -41.65
C PRO A 17 -25.77 -25.04 -40.77
N LEU A 18 -25.57 -26.14 -40.07
CA LEU A 18 -24.35 -26.45 -39.29
C LEU A 18 -23.20 -26.99 -40.15
N LEU A 19 -23.40 -27.11 -41.46
CA LEU A 19 -22.42 -27.73 -42.36
C LEU A 19 -21.54 -26.76 -43.16
N SER A 20 -21.79 -25.45 -43.16
CA SER A 20 -20.95 -24.50 -43.91
C SER A 20 -19.76 -23.93 -43.17
N ASN A 21 -19.65 -24.14 -41.84
CA ASN A 21 -18.54 -23.63 -41.04
C ASN A 21 -17.44 -24.64 -40.70
N ALA A 22 -17.63 -25.90 -40.98
CA ALA A 22 -16.63 -26.92 -40.64
C ALA A 22 -15.44 -26.96 -41.62
N SER A 23 -15.68 -26.72 -42.92
CA SER A 23 -14.60 -26.71 -43.92
C SER A 23 -13.74 -25.45 -43.90
N SER A 24 -14.26 -24.32 -43.37
CA SER A 24 -13.53 -23.04 -43.31
C SER A 24 -12.54 -22.94 -42.16
N LYS A 25 -12.53 -23.88 -41.20
CA LYS A 25 -11.64 -23.90 -40.03
C LYS A 25 -10.65 -25.05 -40.01
N SER A 26 -10.65 -25.92 -41.00
CA SER A 26 -9.73 -27.06 -41.06
C SER A 26 -8.26 -26.64 -41.03
N PHE A 27 -7.93 -25.50 -41.67
CA PHE A 27 -6.57 -24.99 -41.73
C PHE A 27 -5.97 -24.65 -40.36
N LEU A 28 -6.77 -24.48 -39.31
CA LEU A 28 -6.28 -24.19 -37.94
C LEU A 28 -5.35 -25.29 -37.44
N PHE A 29 -5.59 -26.54 -37.87
CA PHE A 29 -4.82 -27.72 -37.50
C PHE A 29 -3.77 -28.10 -38.53
N ASP A 30 -3.66 -27.35 -39.65
CA ASP A 30 -2.61 -27.58 -40.63
C ASP A 30 -1.27 -27.14 -40.03
N THR A 31 -0.26 -27.99 -40.15
CA THR A 31 1.12 -27.61 -39.80
C THR A 31 1.67 -26.62 -40.81
N VAL A 32 2.40 -25.63 -40.34
CA VAL A 32 3.06 -24.63 -41.20
C VAL A 32 4.30 -25.25 -41.83
N PRO A 33 4.33 -25.44 -43.14
CA PRO A 33 5.42 -26.19 -43.80
C PRO A 33 6.75 -25.45 -43.79
N ASP A 34 6.69 -24.13 -43.87
CA ASP A 34 7.87 -23.24 -43.82
C ASP A 34 7.49 -21.88 -43.21
N TYR A 35 8.18 -21.49 -42.13
CA TYR A 35 7.92 -20.24 -41.46
C TYR A 35 8.36 -19.00 -42.27
N LYS A 36 9.25 -19.16 -43.28
CA LYS A 36 9.63 -18.06 -44.17
C LYS A 36 8.49 -17.69 -45.13
N ASN A 37 7.64 -18.64 -45.45
CA ASN A 37 6.49 -18.48 -46.34
C ASN A 37 5.15 -18.55 -45.55
N LEU A 38 5.13 -18.00 -44.34
CA LEU A 38 3.95 -18.01 -43.47
C LEU A 38 2.77 -17.28 -44.14
N ASN A 39 1.62 -17.95 -44.24
CA ASN A 39 0.41 -17.31 -44.72
C ASN A 39 -0.21 -16.44 -43.60
N ASN A 40 0.04 -15.14 -43.68
CA ASN A 40 -0.42 -14.17 -42.69
C ASN A 40 -1.95 -14.16 -42.53
N SER A 41 -2.74 -14.28 -43.62
CA SER A 41 -4.20 -14.27 -43.53
C SER A 41 -4.75 -15.49 -42.76
N ARG A 42 -4.10 -16.66 -42.89
CA ARG A 42 -4.44 -17.84 -42.07
C ARG A 42 -4.08 -17.64 -40.60
N LEU A 43 -2.91 -17.04 -40.32
CA LEU A 43 -2.49 -16.74 -38.95
C LEU A 43 -3.43 -15.70 -38.30
N GLU A 44 -3.77 -14.63 -39.01
CA GLU A 44 -4.73 -13.61 -38.55
C GLU A 44 -6.10 -14.23 -38.19
N SER A 45 -6.57 -15.13 -39.05
CA SER A 45 -7.82 -15.89 -38.83
C SER A 45 -7.71 -16.82 -37.61
N ALA A 46 -6.56 -17.45 -37.38
CA ALA A 46 -6.30 -18.30 -36.24
C ALA A 46 -6.20 -17.46 -34.92
N ILE A 47 -5.56 -16.31 -34.96
CA ILE A 47 -5.50 -15.37 -33.81
C ILE A 47 -6.90 -14.87 -33.44
N LYS A 48 -7.72 -14.52 -34.45
CA LYS A 48 -9.12 -14.16 -34.23
C LYS A 48 -9.90 -15.29 -33.57
N PHE A 49 -9.72 -16.52 -34.04
CA PHE A 49 -10.34 -17.69 -33.44
C PHE A 49 -9.91 -17.90 -31.99
N GLU A 50 -8.61 -17.89 -31.71
CA GLU A 50 -8.05 -18.06 -30.36
C GLU A 50 -8.61 -17.01 -29.39
N LEU A 51 -8.62 -15.73 -29.77
CA LEU A 51 -9.13 -14.62 -28.95
C LEU A 51 -10.65 -14.65 -28.74
N THR A 52 -11.40 -15.38 -29.56
CA THR A 52 -12.85 -15.53 -29.41
C THR A 52 -13.26 -16.78 -28.65
N THR A 53 -12.42 -17.82 -28.65
CA THR A 53 -12.71 -19.12 -28.03
C THR A 53 -12.05 -19.29 -26.66
N THR A 54 -10.91 -18.64 -26.42
CA THR A 54 -10.21 -18.72 -25.15
C THR A 54 -10.79 -17.70 -24.16
N ASN A 55 -11.21 -18.17 -22.99
CA ASN A 55 -11.67 -17.33 -21.89
C ASN A 55 -10.48 -16.72 -21.17
N TYR A 56 -9.92 -15.64 -21.71
CA TYR A 56 -9.00 -14.80 -20.94
C TYR A 56 -9.74 -14.08 -19.81
N SER A 57 -9.07 -13.92 -18.67
CA SER A 57 -9.63 -13.19 -17.53
C SER A 57 -10.32 -11.88 -17.99
N PRO A 58 -11.56 -11.57 -17.56
CA PRO A 58 -12.30 -10.38 -18.00
C PRO A 58 -11.77 -9.09 -17.37
N ASP A 59 -10.47 -9.01 -17.09
CA ASP A 59 -9.87 -7.79 -16.57
C ASP A 59 -9.73 -6.71 -17.65
N THR A 60 -9.54 -5.47 -17.21
CA THR A 60 -9.43 -4.31 -18.09
C THR A 60 -8.31 -4.48 -19.13
N LYS A 61 -7.19 -5.12 -18.76
CA LYS A 61 -6.03 -5.32 -19.64
C LYS A 61 -6.39 -6.28 -20.78
N SER A 62 -7.05 -7.37 -20.47
CA SER A 62 -7.50 -8.36 -21.46
C SER A 62 -8.43 -7.74 -22.49
N ILE A 63 -9.37 -6.89 -22.06
CA ILE A 63 -10.25 -6.15 -22.97
C ILE A 63 -9.45 -5.25 -23.91
N PHE A 64 -8.46 -4.52 -23.40
CA PHE A 64 -7.64 -3.62 -24.24
C PHE A 64 -6.69 -4.38 -25.16
N ILE A 65 -6.12 -5.52 -24.75
CA ILE A 65 -5.30 -6.37 -25.61
C ILE A 65 -6.14 -6.90 -26.78
N LYS A 66 -7.33 -7.44 -26.50
CA LYS A 66 -8.26 -7.91 -27.53
C LYS A 66 -8.62 -6.79 -28.51
N ARG A 67 -8.99 -5.60 -28.00
CA ARG A 67 -9.29 -4.42 -28.84
C ARG A 67 -8.09 -4.00 -29.68
N TRP A 68 -6.87 -4.12 -29.15
CA TRP A 68 -5.66 -3.80 -29.92
C TRP A 68 -5.52 -4.74 -31.13
N TYR A 69 -5.69 -6.07 -30.94
CA TYR A 69 -5.70 -7.02 -32.06
C TYR A 69 -6.82 -6.72 -33.07
N GLU A 70 -8.02 -6.42 -32.61
CA GLU A 70 -9.16 -6.06 -33.48
C GLU A 70 -8.84 -4.84 -34.35
N THR A 71 -8.30 -3.78 -33.75
CA THR A 71 -7.94 -2.54 -34.48
C THR A 71 -6.80 -2.74 -35.47
N HIS A 72 -5.93 -3.73 -35.23
CA HIS A 72 -4.82 -4.09 -36.10
C HIS A 72 -5.12 -5.32 -36.97
N LYS A 73 -6.42 -5.62 -37.21
CA LYS A 73 -6.88 -6.71 -38.09
C LYS A 73 -6.32 -8.07 -37.72
N PHE A 74 -6.08 -8.32 -36.43
CA PHE A 74 -5.51 -9.55 -35.86
C PHE A 74 -4.10 -9.90 -36.36
N GLN A 75 -3.35 -8.91 -36.82
CA GLN A 75 -1.94 -9.10 -37.17
C GLN A 75 -1.14 -9.61 -35.97
N SER A 76 -0.28 -10.58 -36.21
CA SER A 76 0.63 -11.11 -35.19
C SER A 76 1.61 -10.05 -34.70
N ILE A 77 1.90 -10.06 -33.42
CA ILE A 77 2.87 -9.20 -32.77
C ILE A 77 4.25 -9.88 -32.74
N TRP A 78 4.29 -11.15 -32.37
CA TRP A 78 5.51 -11.91 -32.09
C TRP A 78 5.95 -12.80 -33.26
N ILE A 79 4.99 -13.28 -34.06
CA ILE A 79 5.22 -14.25 -35.10
C ILE A 79 5.03 -13.59 -36.47
N GLN A 80 6.14 -13.24 -37.11
CA GLN A 80 6.16 -12.64 -38.45
C GLN A 80 6.85 -13.58 -39.43
N SER A 81 6.84 -13.27 -40.72
CA SER A 81 7.41 -14.06 -41.82
C SER A 81 8.90 -14.42 -41.66
N SER A 82 9.60 -13.81 -40.77
CA SER A 82 10.84 -14.30 -40.16
C SER A 82 10.62 -14.35 -38.66
N ILE A 83 10.40 -15.55 -38.09
CA ILE A 83 10.19 -15.68 -36.64
C ILE A 83 11.42 -15.13 -35.94
N ASN A 84 11.27 -13.95 -35.33
CA ASN A 84 12.33 -13.35 -34.55
C ASN A 84 12.34 -13.96 -33.14
N THR A 85 12.92 -15.15 -33.02
CA THR A 85 13.06 -15.86 -31.73
C THR A 85 13.79 -15.00 -30.70
N LEU A 86 14.66 -14.08 -31.13
CA LEU A 86 15.40 -13.19 -30.23
C LEU A 86 14.46 -12.31 -29.37
N LYS A 87 13.35 -11.81 -29.93
CA LYS A 87 12.38 -11.04 -29.15
C LYS A 87 11.68 -11.92 -28.12
N ILE A 88 11.27 -13.13 -28.52
CA ILE A 88 10.62 -14.11 -27.64
C ILE A 88 11.61 -14.52 -26.54
N ASP A 89 12.82 -14.89 -26.90
CA ASP A 89 13.86 -15.28 -25.94
C ASP A 89 14.19 -14.13 -24.97
N THR A 90 14.18 -12.86 -25.45
CA THR A 90 14.34 -11.68 -24.61
C THR A 90 13.24 -11.56 -23.56
N LEU A 91 11.97 -11.66 -23.96
CA LEU A 91 10.84 -11.61 -23.01
C LEU A 91 10.92 -12.76 -22.01
N LEU A 92 11.15 -13.98 -22.47
CA LEU A 92 11.26 -15.16 -21.62
C LEU A 92 12.41 -15.07 -20.64
N ASN A 93 13.54 -14.46 -21.02
CA ASN A 93 14.63 -14.21 -20.10
C ASN A 93 14.21 -13.28 -18.94
N PHE A 94 13.45 -12.21 -19.21
CA PHE A 94 12.93 -11.36 -18.14
C PHE A 94 11.93 -12.10 -17.25
N ILE A 95 11.06 -12.94 -17.82
CA ILE A 95 10.08 -13.71 -17.05
C ILE A 95 10.77 -14.79 -16.20
N SER A 96 11.79 -15.49 -16.72
CA SER A 96 12.54 -16.49 -15.94
C SER A 96 13.19 -15.90 -14.70
N HIS A 97 13.54 -14.60 -14.74
CA HIS A 97 14.15 -13.86 -13.63
C HIS A 97 13.14 -13.06 -12.78
N VAL A 98 11.83 -13.22 -12.99
CA VAL A 98 10.80 -12.47 -12.27
C VAL A 98 10.85 -12.67 -10.75
N GLY A 99 11.55 -13.70 -10.29
CA GLY A 99 11.82 -13.97 -8.87
C GLY A 99 12.48 -12.81 -8.13
N VAL A 100 13.24 -11.95 -8.81
CA VAL A 100 13.81 -10.72 -8.21
C VAL A 100 12.73 -9.72 -7.82
N HIS A 101 11.52 -9.85 -8.35
CA HIS A 101 10.35 -9.02 -8.07
C HIS A 101 9.35 -9.67 -7.10
N GLY A 102 9.66 -10.85 -6.54
CA GLY A 102 8.78 -11.54 -5.59
C GLY A 102 7.74 -12.44 -6.23
N LEU A 103 7.95 -12.86 -7.47
CA LEU A 103 7.01 -13.68 -8.25
C LEU A 103 7.69 -14.96 -8.75
N LYS A 104 6.89 -15.89 -9.29
CA LYS A 104 7.38 -17.13 -9.91
C LYS A 104 7.16 -17.09 -11.41
N PRO A 105 8.06 -17.67 -12.24
CA PRO A 105 7.90 -17.70 -13.69
C PRO A 105 6.57 -18.32 -14.13
N ASP A 106 6.12 -19.40 -13.49
CA ASP A 106 4.88 -20.10 -13.87
C ASP A 106 3.60 -19.28 -13.62
N GLN A 107 3.67 -18.23 -12.83
CA GLN A 107 2.58 -17.23 -12.71
C GLN A 107 2.36 -16.45 -14.01
N PHE A 108 3.32 -16.52 -14.93
CA PHE A 108 3.28 -15.96 -16.28
C PHE A 108 3.21 -17.05 -17.37
N ASP A 109 2.68 -18.19 -17.06
CA ASP A 109 2.52 -19.30 -18.00
C ASP A 109 3.85 -19.74 -18.68
N TYR A 110 4.97 -19.53 -17.96
CA TYR A 110 6.33 -19.70 -18.49
C TYR A 110 6.57 -21.11 -19.03
N SER A 111 6.15 -22.14 -18.30
CA SER A 111 6.34 -23.54 -18.69
C SER A 111 5.63 -23.86 -20.00
N THR A 112 4.36 -23.46 -20.16
CA THR A 112 3.58 -23.67 -21.39
C THR A 112 4.18 -22.91 -22.57
N ILE A 113 4.58 -21.64 -22.37
CA ILE A 113 5.18 -20.83 -23.43
C ILE A 113 6.53 -21.42 -23.84
N SER A 114 7.35 -21.86 -22.89
CA SER A 114 8.65 -22.48 -23.16
C SER A 114 8.49 -23.79 -23.95
N GLU A 115 7.47 -24.59 -23.65
CA GLU A 115 7.14 -25.79 -24.43
C GLU A 115 6.81 -25.45 -25.88
N LEU A 116 5.91 -24.47 -26.10
CA LEU A 116 5.56 -24.00 -27.45
C LEU A 116 6.78 -23.44 -28.21
N CYS A 117 7.65 -22.70 -27.50
CA CYS A 117 8.89 -22.19 -28.10
C CYS A 117 9.87 -23.32 -28.47
N ASN A 118 9.96 -24.38 -27.67
CA ASN A 118 10.77 -25.56 -27.99
C ASN A 118 10.23 -26.33 -29.20
N LYS A 119 8.92 -26.49 -29.26
CA LYS A 119 8.27 -27.05 -30.46
C LYS A 119 8.53 -26.18 -31.69
N LEU A 120 8.44 -24.85 -31.56
CA LEU A 120 8.73 -23.92 -32.66
C LEU A 120 10.14 -24.08 -33.23
N LYS A 121 11.14 -24.40 -32.38
CA LYS A 121 12.54 -24.60 -32.79
C LYS A 121 12.81 -25.97 -33.42
N ASN A 122 12.11 -27.00 -32.98
CA ASN A 122 12.40 -28.41 -33.30
C ASN A 122 11.36 -29.07 -34.20
N GLU A 123 10.16 -28.56 -34.26
CA GLU A 123 9.01 -29.12 -34.92
C GLU A 123 8.27 -28.05 -35.75
N LYS A 124 7.26 -28.50 -36.53
CA LYS A 124 6.37 -27.58 -37.24
C LYS A 124 5.07 -27.42 -36.46
N LEU A 125 4.78 -26.20 -36.04
CA LEU A 125 3.53 -25.86 -35.36
C LEU A 125 2.37 -25.67 -36.34
N THR A 126 1.17 -25.94 -35.87
CA THR A 126 -0.08 -25.60 -36.54
C THR A 126 -0.35 -24.09 -36.46
N TYR A 127 -1.23 -23.56 -37.32
CA TYR A 127 -1.68 -22.16 -37.24
C TYR A 127 -2.32 -21.84 -35.90
N LEU A 128 -3.04 -22.76 -35.28
CA LEU A 128 -3.65 -22.56 -33.96
C LEU A 128 -2.60 -22.51 -32.85
N GLU A 129 -1.58 -23.35 -32.87
CA GLU A 129 -0.47 -23.29 -31.89
C GLU A 129 0.33 -21.98 -32.02
N LEU A 130 0.58 -21.51 -33.25
CA LEU A 130 1.22 -20.20 -33.49
C LEU A 130 0.35 -19.05 -32.97
N ALA A 131 -0.96 -19.08 -33.20
CA ALA A 131 -1.90 -18.10 -32.71
C ALA A 131 -1.93 -18.07 -31.17
N ARG A 132 -1.94 -19.26 -30.54
CA ARG A 132 -1.90 -19.42 -29.10
C ARG A 132 -0.58 -18.87 -28.52
N LEU A 133 0.55 -19.14 -29.16
CA LEU A 133 1.84 -18.60 -28.73
C LEU A 133 1.86 -17.06 -28.81
N ASP A 134 1.39 -16.48 -29.93
CA ASP A 134 1.36 -15.03 -30.14
C ASP A 134 0.49 -14.31 -29.09
N THR A 135 -0.73 -14.81 -28.88
CA THR A 135 -1.64 -14.22 -27.89
C THR A 135 -1.13 -14.38 -26.47
N LYS A 136 -0.63 -15.55 -26.07
CA LYS A 136 -0.04 -15.76 -24.73
C LYS A 136 1.15 -14.84 -24.48
N LEU A 137 2.08 -14.70 -25.41
CA LEU A 137 3.20 -13.78 -25.31
C LEU A 137 2.73 -12.33 -25.10
N SER A 138 1.69 -11.91 -25.82
CA SER A 138 1.11 -10.58 -25.69
C SER A 138 0.51 -10.34 -24.31
N TYR A 139 -0.25 -11.31 -23.78
CA TYR A 139 -0.80 -11.23 -22.42
C TYR A 139 0.29 -11.19 -21.37
N VAL A 140 1.27 -12.08 -21.44
CA VAL A 140 2.41 -12.12 -20.51
C VAL A 140 3.18 -10.82 -20.53
N TYR A 141 3.49 -10.31 -21.73
CA TYR A 141 4.22 -9.05 -21.90
C TYR A 141 3.50 -7.87 -21.24
N ILE A 142 2.21 -7.70 -21.52
CA ILE A 142 1.43 -6.60 -20.93
C ILE A 142 1.26 -6.78 -19.42
N GLN A 143 1.00 -8.01 -18.95
CA GLN A 143 0.90 -8.28 -17.51
C GLN A 143 2.22 -7.96 -16.78
N TYR A 144 3.35 -8.39 -17.35
CA TYR A 144 4.67 -8.10 -16.80
C TYR A 144 4.93 -6.59 -16.73
N CYS A 145 4.74 -5.88 -17.84
CA CYS A 145 4.96 -4.45 -17.91
C CYS A 145 4.05 -3.66 -16.99
N ALA A 146 2.75 -3.97 -16.98
CA ALA A 146 1.76 -3.33 -16.12
C ALA A 146 2.03 -3.62 -14.64
N GLY A 147 2.35 -4.86 -14.32
CA GLY A 147 2.65 -5.29 -12.95
C GLY A 147 3.88 -4.59 -12.38
N LEU A 148 4.95 -4.44 -13.13
CA LEU A 148 6.13 -3.71 -12.69
C LEU A 148 5.86 -2.22 -12.45
N LYS A 149 5.00 -1.62 -13.26
CA LYS A 149 4.70 -0.18 -13.18
C LYS A 149 3.64 0.17 -12.15
N TYR A 150 2.60 -0.66 -11.99
CA TYR A 150 1.40 -0.34 -11.21
C TYR A 150 1.12 -1.35 -10.09
N GLY A 151 1.90 -2.44 -10.01
CA GLY A 151 1.66 -3.59 -9.15
C GLY A 151 0.89 -4.72 -9.84
N PHE A 152 1.16 -5.94 -9.39
CA PHE A 152 0.53 -7.16 -9.91
C PHE A 152 -0.84 -7.39 -9.27
N ILE A 153 -1.00 -6.97 -8.03
CA ILE A 153 -2.25 -7.09 -7.28
C ILE A 153 -2.97 -5.75 -7.25
N ASN A 154 -4.29 -5.77 -7.47
CA ASN A 154 -5.12 -4.59 -7.32
C ASN A 154 -5.31 -4.26 -5.83
N PRO A 155 -4.73 -3.18 -5.31
CA PRO A 155 -4.87 -2.84 -3.89
C PRO A 155 -6.30 -2.51 -3.47
N GLY A 156 -7.19 -2.18 -4.42
CA GLY A 156 -8.60 -1.88 -4.13
C GLY A 156 -9.43 -3.07 -3.64
N ILE A 157 -8.86 -4.29 -3.61
CA ILE A 157 -9.48 -5.45 -2.94
C ILE A 157 -9.34 -5.41 -1.41
N PHE A 158 -8.43 -4.59 -0.89
CA PHE A 158 -8.22 -4.43 0.55
C PHE A 158 -8.99 -3.22 1.06
N GLU A 159 -9.79 -3.38 2.10
CA GLU A 159 -10.64 -2.33 2.67
C GLU A 159 -9.85 -1.05 3.06
N ALA A 160 -8.59 -1.22 3.49
CA ALA A 160 -7.75 -0.10 3.88
C ALA A 160 -7.29 0.79 2.72
N TYR A 161 -7.35 0.31 1.46
CA TYR A 161 -6.79 1.02 0.31
C TYR A 161 -7.86 1.79 -0.48
N HIS A 162 -7.57 3.04 -0.78
CA HIS A 162 -8.45 3.87 -1.59
C HIS A 162 -8.31 3.55 -3.10
N LYS A 163 -9.43 3.60 -3.84
CA LYS A 163 -9.51 3.25 -5.27
C LYS A 163 -8.71 4.15 -6.24
N SER A 164 -8.01 5.18 -5.77
CA SER A 164 -7.29 6.17 -6.59
C SER A 164 -5.92 5.72 -7.13
N ILE A 165 -5.58 4.44 -7.03
CA ILE A 165 -4.30 3.94 -7.53
C ILE A 165 -4.37 3.82 -9.06
N GLN A 166 -3.33 4.33 -9.73
CA GLN A 166 -3.19 4.25 -11.18
C GLN A 166 -3.27 2.81 -11.67
N LYS A 167 -3.99 2.59 -12.77
CA LYS A 167 -4.11 1.29 -13.43
C LYS A 167 -3.59 1.41 -14.86
N ALA A 168 -3.16 0.28 -15.42
CA ALA A 168 -2.86 0.20 -16.84
C ALA A 168 -4.12 0.53 -17.65
N ASP A 169 -4.03 1.55 -18.49
CA ASP A 169 -5.09 2.00 -19.40
C ASP A 169 -4.74 1.66 -20.87
N SER A 170 -5.64 2.02 -21.78
CA SER A 170 -5.44 1.79 -23.22
C SER A 170 -4.20 2.48 -23.77
N VAL A 171 -3.86 3.65 -23.25
CA VAL A 171 -2.67 4.42 -23.67
C VAL A 171 -1.40 3.68 -23.27
N PHE A 172 -1.35 3.16 -22.03
CA PHE A 172 -0.21 2.37 -21.57
C PHE A 172 -0.02 1.10 -22.42
N ILE A 173 -1.11 0.39 -22.72
CA ILE A 173 -1.06 -0.86 -23.50
C ILE A 173 -0.61 -0.59 -24.93
N SER A 174 -1.19 0.42 -25.59
CA SER A 174 -0.79 0.81 -26.94
C SER A 174 0.67 1.25 -26.99
N THR A 175 1.13 2.03 -26.01
CA THR A 175 2.54 2.44 -25.91
C THR A 175 3.44 1.22 -25.73
N SER A 176 3.05 0.25 -24.88
CA SER A 176 3.85 -0.96 -24.63
C SER A 176 4.00 -1.80 -25.90
N PHE A 177 2.94 -1.99 -26.68
CA PHE A 177 3.03 -2.72 -27.95
C PHE A 177 3.83 -1.98 -29.03
N ASN A 178 3.77 -0.64 -29.08
CA ASN A 178 4.61 0.14 -29.99
C ASN A 178 6.11 0.03 -29.62
N GLU A 179 6.45 0.04 -28.34
CA GLU A 179 7.82 -0.15 -27.84
C GLU A 179 8.31 -1.58 -28.05
N GLU A 180 7.44 -2.60 -27.98
CA GLU A 180 7.77 -3.98 -28.33
C GLU A 180 8.27 -4.07 -29.78
N ARG A 181 7.55 -3.44 -30.71
CA ARG A 181 7.88 -3.47 -32.13
C ARG A 181 9.25 -2.86 -32.45
N THR A 182 9.66 -1.85 -31.71
CA THR A 182 10.83 -1.03 -32.01
C THR A 182 12.05 -1.34 -31.14
N HIS A 183 11.87 -1.42 -29.80
CA HIS A 183 12.97 -1.45 -28.84
C HIS A 183 12.67 -2.30 -27.58
N LEU A 184 12.20 -3.54 -27.74
CA LEU A 184 11.75 -4.41 -26.66
C LEU A 184 12.72 -4.48 -25.47
N LEU A 185 13.99 -4.83 -25.70
CA LEU A 185 15.01 -4.94 -24.64
C LEU A 185 15.18 -3.64 -23.86
N LYS A 186 15.26 -2.51 -24.58
CA LYS A 186 15.40 -1.18 -23.97
C LYS A 186 14.17 -0.82 -23.13
N TYR A 187 12.98 -1.15 -23.63
CA TYR A 187 11.75 -0.89 -22.92
C TYR A 187 11.62 -1.75 -21.65
N LEU A 188 11.84 -3.06 -21.75
CA LEU A 188 11.82 -3.96 -20.59
C LEU A 188 12.84 -3.56 -19.52
N SER A 189 14.04 -3.11 -19.92
CA SER A 189 15.04 -2.59 -18.99
C SER A 189 14.63 -1.24 -18.37
N ARG A 190 13.93 -0.39 -19.12
CA ARG A 190 13.47 0.93 -18.65
C ARG A 190 12.33 0.84 -17.66
N ILE A 191 11.41 -0.12 -17.84
CA ILE A 191 10.20 -0.25 -17.01
C ILE A 191 10.48 -0.87 -15.64
N GLN A 192 11.68 -1.42 -15.42
CA GLN A 192 12.07 -1.96 -14.11
C GLN A 192 11.96 -0.87 -13.03
N PRO A 193 11.44 -1.19 -11.82
CA PRO A 193 11.45 -0.25 -10.72
C PRO A 193 12.88 0.14 -10.33
N LYS A 194 13.20 1.45 -10.36
CA LYS A 194 14.55 1.98 -10.15
C LYS A 194 14.72 2.80 -8.88
N THR A 195 13.69 2.86 -8.03
CA THR A 195 13.82 3.62 -6.78
C THR A 195 14.85 2.97 -5.87
N LYS A 196 15.65 3.79 -5.18
CA LYS A 196 16.66 3.31 -4.24
C LYS A 196 16.09 2.31 -3.23
N SER A 197 14.89 2.58 -2.69
CA SER A 197 14.22 1.69 -1.76
C SER A 197 13.92 0.32 -2.37
N TYR A 198 13.44 0.27 -3.62
CA TYR A 198 13.12 -0.98 -4.30
C TYR A 198 14.36 -1.82 -4.56
N LEU A 199 15.40 -1.21 -5.14
CA LEU A 199 16.67 -1.90 -5.43
C LEU A 199 17.36 -2.40 -4.16
N SER A 200 17.31 -1.61 -3.08
CA SER A 200 17.85 -2.04 -1.80
C SER A 200 17.07 -3.22 -1.20
N LEU A 201 15.73 -3.28 -1.36
CA LEU A 201 14.96 -4.46 -0.93
C LEU A 201 15.31 -5.70 -1.77
N GLN A 202 15.54 -5.56 -3.07
CA GLN A 202 16.03 -6.68 -3.91
C GLN A 202 17.38 -7.20 -3.41
N ALA A 203 18.33 -6.32 -3.14
CA ALA A 203 19.65 -6.69 -2.63
C ALA A 203 19.55 -7.39 -1.27
N GLU A 204 18.72 -6.89 -0.36
CA GLU A 204 18.49 -7.52 0.95
C GLU A 204 17.79 -8.89 0.81
N LYS A 205 16.84 -9.02 -0.14
CA LYS A 205 16.25 -10.32 -0.45
C LYS A 205 17.30 -11.36 -0.84
N ASP A 206 18.23 -10.97 -1.72
CA ASP A 206 19.31 -11.87 -2.14
C ASP A 206 20.27 -12.19 -0.99
N ASN A 207 20.48 -11.28 -0.05
CA ASN A 207 21.21 -11.55 1.18
C ASN A 207 20.48 -12.59 2.05
N PHE A 208 19.16 -12.47 2.24
CA PHE A 208 18.37 -13.43 3.02
C PHE A 208 18.29 -14.81 2.35
N LYS A 209 18.25 -14.88 1.00
CA LYS A 209 18.27 -16.15 0.27
C LYS A 209 19.50 -17.01 0.56
N LYS A 210 20.65 -16.40 0.86
CA LYS A 210 21.89 -17.13 1.23
C LYS A 210 21.72 -17.99 2.48
N PHE A 211 20.74 -17.67 3.30
CA PHE A 211 20.46 -18.35 4.56
C PHE A 211 19.15 -19.17 4.53
N ILE A 212 18.48 -19.28 3.39
CA ILE A 212 17.14 -19.92 3.31
C ILE A 212 17.17 -21.38 3.79
N ASP A 213 18.26 -22.09 3.49
CA ASP A 213 18.48 -23.48 3.89
C ASP A 213 19.11 -23.60 5.29
N SER A 214 19.42 -22.47 5.94
CA SER A 214 19.99 -22.48 7.27
C SER A 214 18.92 -22.82 8.29
N THR A 215 19.01 -24.00 8.87
CA THR A 215 18.17 -24.40 9.99
C THR A 215 18.75 -23.89 11.29
N PHE A 216 17.92 -23.29 12.11
CA PHE A 216 18.23 -22.98 13.50
C PHE A 216 17.14 -23.55 14.40
N ALA A 217 17.53 -24.07 15.55
CA ALA A 217 16.59 -24.57 16.53
C ALA A 217 15.70 -23.41 17.01
N PRO A 218 14.36 -23.56 17.02
CA PRO A 218 13.48 -22.55 17.57
C PRO A 218 13.85 -22.21 19.01
N ILE A 219 13.89 -20.94 19.35
CA ILE A 219 14.11 -20.47 20.71
C ILE A 219 12.81 -20.73 21.49
N PRO A 220 12.87 -21.50 22.61
CA PRO A 220 11.67 -21.78 23.41
C PRO A 220 11.07 -20.50 23.97
N LEU A 221 9.72 -20.44 23.95
CA LEU A 221 8.99 -19.33 24.58
C LEU A 221 9.12 -19.44 26.11
N LEU A 222 9.20 -18.29 26.74
CA LEU A 222 9.13 -18.17 28.19
C LEU A 222 7.69 -18.41 28.67
N THR A 223 7.54 -18.82 29.93
CA THR A 223 6.24 -18.91 30.58
C THR A 223 5.53 -17.55 30.54
N TYR A 224 4.21 -17.55 30.51
CA TYR A 224 3.41 -16.34 30.40
C TYR A 224 3.82 -15.27 31.41
N LYS A 225 4.07 -14.05 30.91
CA LYS A 225 4.58 -12.87 31.66
C LYS A 225 6.00 -12.98 32.25
N GLN A 226 6.70 -14.06 32.02
CA GLN A 226 8.13 -14.12 32.39
C GLN A 226 8.98 -13.35 31.39
N THR A 227 10.07 -12.77 31.89
CA THR A 227 11.14 -12.13 31.11
C THR A 227 12.48 -12.58 31.67
N VAL A 228 13.54 -12.52 30.86
CA VAL A 228 14.92 -12.73 31.31
C VAL A 228 15.57 -11.35 31.40
N LYS A 229 15.97 -10.96 32.61
CA LYS A 229 16.60 -9.67 32.89
C LYS A 229 18.10 -9.70 32.69
N LEU A 230 18.69 -8.53 32.49
CA LEU A 230 20.14 -8.39 32.38
C LEU A 230 20.83 -8.97 33.64
N GLY A 231 21.80 -9.85 33.43
CA GLY A 231 22.53 -10.61 34.49
C GLY A 231 21.91 -11.96 34.84
N GLU A 232 20.69 -12.27 34.39
CA GLU A 232 20.05 -13.56 34.71
C GLU A 232 20.53 -14.70 33.79
N TYR A 233 20.47 -15.89 34.34
CA TYR A 233 20.72 -17.15 33.66
C TYR A 233 19.44 -17.61 32.93
N ASN A 234 19.59 -18.05 31.67
CA ASN A 234 18.50 -18.73 30.95
C ASN A 234 19.08 -19.69 29.88
N PRO A 235 18.61 -20.94 29.76
CA PRO A 235 19.07 -21.90 28.76
C PRO A 235 18.77 -21.49 27.31
N ALA A 236 17.91 -20.51 27.05
CA ALA A 236 17.65 -19.99 25.72
C ALA A 236 18.74 -19.02 25.20
N ILE A 237 19.64 -18.52 26.09
CA ILE A 237 20.66 -17.52 25.72
C ILE A 237 21.59 -17.98 24.60
N PRO A 238 22.12 -19.22 24.56
CA PRO A 238 22.95 -19.68 23.46
C PRO A 238 22.22 -19.67 22.11
N LEU A 239 20.94 -20.02 22.09
CA LEU A 239 20.11 -20.01 20.87
C LEU A 239 19.87 -18.57 20.38
N ILE A 240 19.58 -17.64 21.30
CA ILE A 240 19.45 -16.22 21.02
C ILE A 240 20.76 -15.67 20.43
N ALA A 241 21.89 -15.93 21.09
CA ALA A 241 23.19 -15.49 20.63
C ALA A 241 23.52 -16.04 19.23
N ARG A 242 23.31 -17.35 19.02
CA ARG A 242 23.51 -17.99 17.72
C ARG A 242 22.62 -17.33 16.62
N ARG A 243 21.39 -17.05 16.94
CA ARG A 243 20.47 -16.36 15.99
C ARG A 243 21.00 -14.99 15.61
N LEU A 244 21.44 -14.17 16.58
CA LEU A 244 22.00 -12.85 16.35
C LEU A 244 23.35 -12.89 15.60
N MET A 245 24.15 -13.97 15.76
CA MET A 245 25.35 -14.19 14.94
C MET A 245 24.99 -14.45 13.47
N ILE A 246 23.99 -15.30 13.21
CA ILE A 246 23.54 -15.62 11.86
C ILE A 246 22.99 -14.35 11.16
N THR A 247 22.25 -13.50 11.86
CA THR A 247 21.68 -12.28 11.32
C THR A 247 22.60 -11.06 11.36
N GLY A 248 23.81 -11.23 11.92
CA GLY A 248 24.90 -10.26 11.87
C GLY A 248 24.88 -9.17 12.94
N GLU A 249 23.97 -9.23 13.92
CA GLU A 249 23.93 -8.28 15.04
C GLU A 249 24.97 -8.59 16.12
N LEU A 250 25.37 -9.86 16.24
CA LEU A 250 26.43 -10.31 17.14
C LEU A 250 27.58 -10.90 16.35
N HIS A 251 28.81 -10.45 16.62
CA HIS A 251 30.00 -11.12 16.10
C HIS A 251 30.16 -12.50 16.72
N TYR A 252 30.70 -13.45 15.94
CA TYR A 252 30.96 -14.79 16.39
C TYR A 252 31.75 -14.80 17.72
N ASP A 253 31.28 -15.60 18.68
CA ASP A 253 31.84 -15.71 19.99
C ASP A 253 31.74 -17.17 20.48
N PRO A 254 32.89 -17.88 20.60
CA PRO A 254 32.92 -19.27 21.05
C PRO A 254 32.27 -19.53 22.43
N MET A 255 32.30 -18.54 23.33
CA MET A 255 31.69 -18.67 24.66
C MET A 255 30.19 -18.96 24.60
N TYR A 256 29.46 -18.39 23.66
CA TYR A 256 28.04 -18.68 23.48
C TYR A 256 27.77 -20.03 22.82
N MET A 257 28.78 -20.64 22.24
CA MET A 257 28.64 -21.94 21.58
C MET A 257 28.79 -23.11 22.56
N THR A 258 29.39 -22.89 23.71
CA THR A 258 29.72 -23.98 24.67
C THR A 258 28.82 -24.03 25.90
N SER A 259 28.72 -22.96 26.68
CA SER A 259 27.98 -23.02 27.96
C SER A 259 27.53 -21.66 28.52
N TYR A 260 27.76 -20.58 27.81
CA TYR A 260 27.45 -19.26 28.35
C TYR A 260 25.95 -18.96 28.27
N GLN A 261 25.28 -18.94 29.40
CA GLN A 261 23.84 -18.88 29.50
C GLN A 261 23.33 -17.62 30.27
N ILE A 262 24.20 -16.63 30.44
CA ILE A 262 23.86 -15.39 31.15
C ILE A 262 23.56 -14.27 30.14
N PHE A 263 22.44 -13.56 30.34
CA PHE A 263 22.10 -12.37 29.56
C PHE A 263 23.02 -11.22 29.98
N ASN A 264 24.06 -10.93 29.20
CA ASN A 264 25.07 -9.93 29.52
C ASN A 264 24.95 -8.69 28.63
N ARG A 265 25.71 -7.63 28.96
CA ARG A 265 25.68 -6.34 28.21
C ARG A 265 26.13 -6.45 26.75
N ARG A 266 26.96 -7.42 26.39
CA ARG A 266 27.36 -7.63 24.99
C ARG A 266 26.19 -8.17 24.17
N LEU A 267 25.49 -9.15 24.72
CA LEU A 267 24.29 -9.71 24.10
C LEU A 267 23.15 -8.66 24.05
N LEU A 268 22.99 -7.84 25.11
CA LEU A 268 22.03 -6.73 25.12
C LEU A 268 22.28 -5.76 23.96
N LYS A 269 23.52 -5.33 23.72
CA LYS A 269 23.86 -4.45 22.60
C LYS A 269 23.49 -5.05 21.24
N ALA A 270 23.76 -6.33 21.04
CA ALA A 270 23.37 -7.02 19.80
C ALA A 270 21.85 -7.12 19.68
N LEU A 271 21.18 -7.42 20.78
CA LEU A 271 19.72 -7.49 20.83
C LEU A 271 19.06 -6.13 20.55
N ASP A 272 19.65 -5.03 21.02
CA ASP A 272 19.16 -3.67 20.72
C ASP A 272 19.26 -3.34 19.23
N LEU A 273 20.34 -3.75 18.56
CA LEU A 273 20.45 -3.62 17.10
C LEU A 273 19.36 -4.42 16.38
N PHE A 274 19.10 -5.65 16.84
CA PHE A 274 18.02 -6.47 16.32
C PHE A 274 16.64 -5.83 16.56
N ARG A 275 16.39 -5.30 17.76
CA ARG A 275 15.14 -4.61 18.12
C ARG A 275 14.91 -3.34 17.30
N ILE A 276 15.95 -2.54 17.06
CA ILE A 276 15.89 -1.39 16.15
C ILE A 276 15.49 -1.84 14.75
N LYS A 277 16.10 -2.92 14.25
CA LYS A 277 15.82 -3.48 12.93
C LYS A 277 14.39 -4.02 12.82
N THR A 278 13.87 -4.65 13.88
CA THR A 278 12.53 -5.26 13.90
C THR A 278 11.44 -4.39 14.51
N GLY A 279 11.77 -3.18 14.97
CA GLY A 279 10.82 -2.23 15.54
C GLY A 279 10.28 -2.63 16.91
N LEU A 280 11.02 -3.42 17.67
CA LEU A 280 10.66 -3.84 19.02
C LEU A 280 11.05 -2.77 20.05
N LEU A 281 10.45 -2.86 21.24
CA LEU A 281 10.82 -2.02 22.38
C LEU A 281 12.27 -2.31 22.78
N ILE A 282 13.04 -1.26 23.01
CA ILE A 282 14.41 -1.35 23.54
C ILE A 282 14.30 -1.27 25.06
N ASP A 283 14.63 -2.37 25.70
CA ASP A 283 14.65 -2.52 27.16
C ASP A 283 15.74 -3.50 27.58
N GLU A 284 15.97 -3.67 28.87
CA GLU A 284 16.97 -4.60 29.42
C GLU A 284 16.41 -6.00 29.76
N GLU A 285 15.27 -6.37 29.11
CA GLU A 285 14.60 -7.64 29.37
C GLU A 285 14.37 -8.41 28.05
N ILE A 286 14.40 -9.73 28.07
CA ILE A 286 14.01 -10.58 26.94
C ILE A 286 12.65 -11.17 27.24
N GLY A 287 11.65 -10.74 26.52
CA GLY A 287 10.28 -11.29 26.59
C GLY A 287 9.89 -12.07 25.34
N ASN A 288 8.71 -12.68 25.36
CA ASN A 288 8.20 -13.50 24.26
C ASN A 288 8.03 -12.72 22.93
N SER A 289 7.78 -11.40 22.96
CA SER A 289 7.77 -10.59 21.74
C SER A 289 9.11 -10.61 21.01
N THR A 290 10.21 -10.48 21.76
CA THR A 290 11.57 -10.57 21.23
C THR A 290 11.89 -11.98 20.71
N ILE A 291 11.52 -13.02 21.46
CA ILE A 291 11.73 -14.42 21.06
C ILE A 291 10.95 -14.76 19.78
N ASN A 292 9.70 -14.34 19.68
CA ASN A 292 8.88 -14.52 18.46
C ASN A 292 9.53 -13.87 17.24
N ALA A 293 10.06 -12.67 17.38
CA ALA A 293 10.76 -12.00 16.29
C ALA A 293 12.07 -12.69 15.91
N LEU A 294 12.83 -13.19 16.89
CA LEU A 294 14.04 -13.99 16.65
C LEU A 294 13.73 -15.33 15.97
N ASN A 295 12.57 -15.92 16.22
CA ASN A 295 12.13 -17.17 15.61
C ASN A 295 11.62 -17.00 14.18
N MET A 296 11.46 -15.77 13.68
CA MET A 296 11.06 -15.54 12.28
C MET A 296 12.06 -16.18 11.33
N THR A 297 11.58 -17.03 10.42
CA THR A 297 12.39 -17.73 9.43
C THR A 297 12.88 -16.81 8.31
N PHE A 298 13.92 -17.21 7.59
CA PHE A 298 14.39 -16.45 6.43
C PHE A 298 13.36 -16.42 5.30
N ALA A 299 12.56 -17.48 5.15
CA ALA A 299 11.46 -17.50 4.19
C ALA A 299 10.38 -16.45 4.53
N GLU A 300 10.06 -16.25 5.82
CA GLU A 300 9.13 -15.21 6.26
C GLU A 300 9.69 -13.80 6.03
N TYR A 301 10.99 -13.57 6.25
CA TYR A 301 11.64 -12.30 5.89
C TYR A 301 11.57 -12.03 4.39
N ILE A 302 11.86 -13.02 3.54
CA ILE A 302 11.78 -12.91 2.08
C ILE A 302 10.34 -12.61 1.65
N ASN A 303 9.36 -13.34 2.17
CA ASN A 303 7.95 -13.07 1.90
C ASN A 303 7.55 -11.64 2.30
N LYS A 304 8.02 -11.16 3.45
CA LYS A 304 7.76 -9.79 3.89
C LYS A 304 8.40 -8.75 2.97
N ILE A 305 9.59 -9.02 2.43
CA ILE A 305 10.24 -8.19 1.41
C ILE A 305 9.39 -8.16 0.13
N ASP A 306 8.95 -9.33 -0.37
CA ASP A 306 8.17 -9.46 -1.60
C ASP A 306 6.84 -8.70 -1.53
N VAL A 307 6.12 -8.83 -0.42
CA VAL A 307 4.88 -8.09 -0.12
C VAL A 307 5.12 -6.56 -0.13
N ASN A 308 6.24 -6.10 0.40
CA ASN A 308 6.54 -4.68 0.45
C ASN A 308 7.10 -4.14 -0.87
N MET A 309 7.78 -4.96 -1.67
CA MET A 309 8.11 -4.60 -3.05
C MET A 309 6.84 -4.43 -3.90
N GLU A 310 5.80 -5.25 -3.71
CA GLU A 310 4.50 -5.04 -4.34
C GLU A 310 3.90 -3.69 -3.95
N ARG A 311 3.86 -3.36 -2.66
CA ARG A 311 3.35 -2.06 -2.17
C ARG A 311 4.11 -0.85 -2.74
N LEU A 312 5.43 -0.98 -2.95
CA LEU A 312 6.22 0.08 -3.56
C LEU A 312 5.85 0.33 -5.03
N ARG A 313 5.35 -0.68 -5.75
CA ARG A 313 4.85 -0.51 -7.12
C ARG A 313 3.55 0.27 -7.19
N TRP A 314 2.71 0.22 -6.16
CA TRP A 314 1.42 0.91 -6.13
C TRP A 314 1.54 2.43 -6.05
N ILE A 315 2.67 2.93 -5.54
CA ILE A 315 2.88 4.36 -5.31
C ILE A 315 4.18 4.80 -5.99
N PRO A 316 4.11 5.34 -7.22
CA PRO A 316 5.28 5.87 -7.89
C PRO A 316 5.74 7.15 -7.19
N VAL A 317 6.71 7.04 -6.29
CA VAL A 317 7.27 8.17 -5.53
C VAL A 317 7.79 9.27 -6.46
N SER A 318 8.30 8.92 -7.64
CA SER A 318 8.75 9.87 -8.66
C SER A 318 7.66 10.85 -9.11
N SER A 319 6.37 10.53 -8.95
CA SER A 319 5.26 11.42 -9.30
C SER A 319 4.90 12.43 -8.21
N LEU A 320 5.52 12.34 -7.01
CA LEU A 320 5.21 13.22 -5.87
C LEU A 320 5.96 14.56 -5.92
N GLY A 321 6.93 14.70 -6.83
CA GLY A 321 7.75 15.91 -6.94
C GLY A 321 8.77 16.04 -5.80
N ASN A 322 9.41 17.23 -5.74
CA ASN A 322 10.56 17.45 -4.85
C ASN A 322 10.18 17.71 -3.37
N LYS A 323 8.90 17.90 -3.06
CA LYS A 323 8.43 18.18 -1.70
C LYS A 323 7.13 17.42 -1.43
N TYR A 324 7.20 16.46 -0.52
CA TYR A 324 6.04 15.63 -0.17
C TYR A 324 6.15 15.10 1.26
N ILE A 325 5.04 14.57 1.76
CA ILE A 325 4.91 13.95 3.08
C ILE A 325 4.52 12.49 2.88
N ARG A 326 5.18 11.60 3.62
CA ARG A 326 4.86 10.19 3.66
C ARG A 326 4.61 9.75 5.10
N VAL A 327 3.46 9.14 5.35
CA VAL A 327 3.11 8.50 6.62
C VAL A 327 3.19 6.99 6.41
N ASN A 328 4.17 6.34 7.03
CA ASN A 328 4.18 4.88 7.09
C ASN A 328 3.34 4.43 8.31
N VAL A 329 2.15 3.91 8.04
CA VAL A 329 1.19 3.53 9.07
C VAL A 329 1.70 2.35 9.91
N ALA A 330 2.36 1.36 9.29
CA ALA A 330 2.93 0.21 10.01
C ALA A 330 4.08 0.58 10.94
N ASP A 331 4.91 1.56 10.55
CA ASP A 331 6.02 2.08 11.36
C ASP A 331 5.56 3.18 12.33
N MET A 332 4.34 3.68 12.15
CA MET A 332 3.78 4.81 12.92
C MET A 332 4.71 6.03 12.91
N THR A 333 5.25 6.35 11.72
CA THR A 333 6.14 7.50 11.49
C THR A 333 5.67 8.36 10.32
N LEU A 334 5.99 9.65 10.40
CA LEU A 334 5.85 10.61 9.32
C LEU A 334 7.23 11.10 8.90
N ASN A 335 7.51 11.02 7.61
CA ASN A 335 8.68 11.61 6.98
C ASN A 335 8.24 12.70 6.00
N ALA A 336 8.79 13.89 6.12
CA ALA A 336 8.63 14.96 5.15
C ALA A 336 9.90 15.09 4.31
N PHE A 337 9.75 14.98 3.01
CA PHE A 337 10.85 14.93 2.04
C PHE A 337 11.00 16.25 1.30
N LYS A 338 12.24 16.65 1.10
CA LYS A 338 12.64 17.76 0.22
C LYS A 338 13.86 17.33 -0.58
N ASN A 339 13.75 17.35 -1.92
CA ASN A 339 14.81 16.90 -2.83
C ASN A 339 15.35 15.50 -2.46
N ASP A 340 14.44 14.53 -2.34
CA ASP A 340 14.70 13.12 -1.98
C ASP A 340 15.41 12.89 -0.63
N THR A 341 15.58 13.94 0.16
CA THR A 341 16.12 13.84 1.52
C THR A 341 15.03 14.01 2.58
N VAL A 342 15.16 13.32 3.70
CA VAL A 342 14.25 13.47 4.83
C VAL A 342 14.59 14.76 5.56
N ALA A 343 13.76 15.80 5.36
CA ALA A 343 13.89 17.10 6.02
C ALA A 343 13.27 17.11 7.43
N LEU A 344 12.28 16.25 7.68
CA LEU A 344 11.61 16.13 8.98
C LEU A 344 11.16 14.69 9.19
N ASN A 345 11.46 14.15 10.37
CA ASN A 345 10.97 12.85 10.83
C ASN A 345 10.29 13.00 12.19
N MET A 346 9.19 12.31 12.41
CA MET A 346 8.48 12.29 13.69
C MET A 346 7.63 11.03 13.86
N ARG A 347 7.32 10.72 15.11
CA ARG A 347 6.35 9.70 15.48
C ARG A 347 4.93 10.19 15.19
N VAL A 348 4.04 9.24 14.87
CA VAL A 348 2.61 9.49 14.74
C VAL A 348 1.80 8.45 15.51
N CYS A 349 0.56 8.80 15.88
CA CYS A 349 -0.43 7.81 16.29
C CYS A 349 -1.40 7.59 15.12
N VAL A 350 -1.69 6.33 14.83
CA VAL A 350 -2.54 5.90 13.72
C VAL A 350 -3.79 5.18 14.24
N GLY A 351 -4.71 4.84 13.35
CA GLY A 351 -5.93 4.11 13.69
C GLY A 351 -5.65 2.72 14.26
N ARG A 352 -6.53 2.27 15.16
CA ARG A 352 -6.56 0.88 15.62
C ARG A 352 -6.97 -0.04 14.47
N GLN A 353 -6.73 -1.34 14.58
CA GLN A 353 -7.17 -2.32 13.58
C GLN A 353 -8.68 -2.23 13.26
N LYS A 354 -9.53 -1.93 14.25
CA LYS A 354 -10.99 -1.76 14.06
C LYS A 354 -11.37 -0.45 13.34
N ASN A 355 -10.48 0.53 13.31
CA ASN A 355 -10.66 1.85 12.71
C ASN A 355 -9.37 2.21 11.99
N MET A 356 -9.01 1.44 10.97
CA MET A 356 -7.75 1.61 10.24
C MET A 356 -7.60 3.03 9.69
N THR A 357 -6.39 3.55 9.73
CA THR A 357 -6.03 4.74 8.95
C THR A 357 -6.09 4.36 7.48
N PRO A 358 -6.91 5.02 6.64
CA PRO A 358 -7.00 4.68 5.23
C PRO A 358 -5.69 4.97 4.50
N LEU A 359 -5.29 4.05 3.64
CA LEU A 359 -4.08 4.13 2.82
C LEU A 359 -4.43 4.81 1.50
N LEU A 360 -3.87 6.00 1.27
CA LEU A 360 -4.27 6.87 0.17
C LEU A 360 -3.16 7.84 -0.26
N GLN A 361 -3.35 8.42 -1.43
CA GLN A 361 -2.60 9.58 -1.91
C GLN A 361 -3.52 10.79 -1.96
N SER A 362 -3.02 11.94 -1.54
CA SER A 362 -3.75 13.20 -1.57
C SER A 362 -2.80 14.39 -1.57
N LYS A 363 -3.33 15.58 -1.33
CA LYS A 363 -2.55 16.82 -1.20
C LYS A 363 -3.04 17.61 0.00
N ILE A 364 -2.13 18.02 0.87
CA ILE A 364 -2.45 18.97 1.95
C ILE A 364 -2.67 20.33 1.31
N PHE A 365 -3.85 20.88 1.54
CA PHE A 365 -4.27 22.15 0.97
C PHE A 365 -4.50 23.24 2.02
N GLU A 366 -4.72 22.87 3.29
CA GLU A 366 -5.13 23.80 4.32
C GLU A 366 -4.55 23.45 5.70
N LEU A 367 -4.15 24.48 6.42
CA LEU A 367 -3.83 24.47 7.84
C LEU A 367 -4.97 25.15 8.61
N VAL A 368 -5.50 24.51 9.63
CA VAL A 368 -6.46 25.09 10.57
C VAL A 368 -5.76 25.29 11.91
N ILE A 369 -5.70 26.54 12.35
CA ILE A 369 -5.10 26.92 13.61
C ILE A 369 -6.20 27.06 14.66
N ASN A 370 -5.97 26.49 15.84
CA ASN A 370 -6.93 26.47 16.96
C ASN A 370 -8.30 25.90 16.55
N PRO A 371 -8.34 24.65 16.01
CA PRO A 371 -9.56 24.07 15.49
C PRO A 371 -10.59 23.77 16.59
N THR A 372 -11.86 23.85 16.24
CA THR A 372 -12.91 23.14 16.96
C THR A 372 -12.98 21.70 16.43
N TRP A 373 -13.41 20.76 17.24
CA TRP A 373 -13.59 19.37 16.82
C TRP A 373 -15.05 18.99 16.76
N THR A 374 -15.58 18.83 15.57
CA THR A 374 -16.89 18.17 15.40
C THR A 374 -16.69 16.67 15.61
N VAL A 375 -17.37 16.13 16.62
CA VAL A 375 -17.24 14.72 17.00
C VAL A 375 -17.94 13.84 15.96
N PRO A 376 -17.26 12.83 15.39
CA PRO A 376 -17.91 11.87 14.49
C PRO A 376 -19.01 11.06 15.18
N ASN A 377 -20.09 10.76 14.45
CA ASN A 377 -21.22 9.99 14.98
C ASN A 377 -20.79 8.63 15.58
N SER A 378 -19.81 7.97 14.96
CA SER A 378 -19.29 6.70 15.49
C SER A 378 -18.67 6.84 16.89
N ILE A 379 -18.01 7.96 17.20
CA ILE A 379 -17.43 8.26 18.51
C ILE A 379 -18.54 8.64 19.50
N ILE A 380 -19.51 9.43 19.04
CA ILE A 380 -20.68 9.78 19.87
C ILE A 380 -21.35 8.51 20.40
N VAL A 381 -21.71 7.60 19.50
CA VAL A 381 -22.45 6.37 19.85
C VAL A 381 -21.60 5.37 20.63
N LYS A 382 -20.36 5.13 20.20
CA LYS A 382 -19.53 4.06 20.78
C LYS A 382 -18.83 4.45 22.09
N GLU A 383 -18.59 5.74 22.30
CA GLU A 383 -17.78 6.21 23.43
C GLU A 383 -18.50 7.27 24.27
N ILE A 384 -18.85 8.44 23.70
CA ILE A 384 -19.34 9.57 24.49
C ILE A 384 -20.68 9.27 25.15
N ALA A 385 -21.65 8.67 24.43
CA ALA A 385 -22.94 8.33 25.01
C ALA A 385 -22.79 7.38 26.22
N ARG A 386 -21.89 6.42 26.14
CA ARG A 386 -21.62 5.48 27.26
C ARG A 386 -21.00 6.16 28.48
N ILE A 387 -20.15 7.18 28.25
CA ILE A 387 -19.61 8.00 29.34
C ILE A 387 -20.71 8.86 29.92
N ALA A 388 -21.52 9.50 29.07
CA ALA A 388 -22.58 10.41 29.48
C ALA A 388 -23.70 9.73 30.33
N ILE A 389 -23.98 8.45 30.07
CA ILE A 389 -24.89 7.65 30.92
C ILE A 389 -24.43 7.61 32.38
N LYS A 390 -23.10 7.58 32.60
CA LYS A 390 -22.52 7.48 33.94
C LYS A 390 -22.21 8.84 34.54
N ASP A 391 -21.84 9.80 33.70
CA ASP A 391 -21.29 11.08 34.11
C ASP A 391 -21.51 12.15 33.04
N VAL A 392 -22.59 12.89 33.15
CA VAL A 392 -22.96 13.98 32.22
C VAL A 392 -22.02 15.18 32.34
N SER A 393 -21.34 15.37 33.48
CA SER A 393 -20.36 16.47 33.67
C SER A 393 -19.13 16.33 32.75
N TYR A 394 -18.99 15.19 32.10
CA TYR A 394 -17.98 14.96 31.05
C TYR A 394 -18.00 16.03 29.96
N PHE A 395 -19.17 16.51 29.57
CA PHE A 395 -19.31 17.53 28.51
C PHE A 395 -18.71 18.86 28.93
N GLU A 396 -18.99 19.31 30.14
CA GLU A 396 -18.44 20.56 30.69
C GLU A 396 -16.92 20.48 30.84
N ARG A 397 -16.43 19.42 31.50
CA ARG A 397 -14.98 19.22 31.71
C ARG A 397 -14.16 19.14 30.41
N ASN A 398 -14.79 18.64 29.34
CA ASN A 398 -14.12 18.51 28.03
C ASN A 398 -14.51 19.63 27.06
N HIS A 399 -15.25 20.64 27.50
CA HIS A 399 -15.74 21.75 26.68
C HIS A 399 -16.44 21.27 25.39
N ILE A 400 -17.35 20.29 25.53
CA ILE A 400 -18.13 19.73 24.43
C ILE A 400 -19.56 20.29 24.51
N ARG A 401 -19.95 20.99 23.46
CA ARG A 401 -21.33 21.50 23.29
C ARG A 401 -22.15 20.53 22.48
N VAL A 402 -23.40 20.34 22.89
CA VAL A 402 -24.37 19.44 22.24
C VAL A 402 -25.43 20.27 21.52
N TYR A 403 -25.72 19.91 20.29
CA TYR A 403 -26.71 20.59 19.44
C TYR A 403 -27.75 19.60 18.96
N LEU A 404 -29.02 19.99 19.02
CA LEU A 404 -30.16 19.32 18.39
C LEU A 404 -30.78 20.28 17.35
N LEU A 405 -30.90 19.87 16.11
CA LEU A 405 -31.45 20.69 15.00
C LEU A 405 -30.82 22.09 14.92
N GLY A 406 -29.52 22.19 15.22
CA GLY A 406 -28.75 23.44 15.17
C GLY A 406 -28.85 24.33 16.42
N LYS A 407 -29.71 24.02 17.39
CA LYS A 407 -29.80 24.72 18.67
C LYS A 407 -28.93 24.02 19.71
N GLU A 408 -28.17 24.79 20.49
CA GLU A 408 -27.42 24.27 21.63
C GLU A 408 -28.40 23.87 22.73
N ILE A 409 -28.19 22.70 23.31
CA ILE A 409 -29.02 22.13 24.39
C ILE A 409 -28.14 21.73 25.57
N ASP A 410 -28.76 21.66 26.76
CA ASP A 410 -28.11 21.13 27.96
C ASP A 410 -27.96 19.60 27.84
N PRO A 411 -26.75 19.04 27.94
CA PRO A 411 -26.53 17.60 27.90
C PRO A 411 -27.28 16.81 28.98
N SER A 412 -27.63 17.43 30.10
CA SER A 412 -28.38 16.78 31.18
C SER A 412 -29.85 16.45 30.82
N THR A 413 -30.36 17.14 29.80
CA THR A 413 -31.76 16.92 29.31
C THR A 413 -31.86 15.74 28.32
N VAL A 414 -30.74 15.12 27.95
CA VAL A 414 -30.69 14.06 26.94
C VAL A 414 -30.72 12.68 27.61
N ASP A 415 -31.58 11.82 27.12
CA ASP A 415 -31.59 10.39 27.50
C ASP A 415 -30.49 9.65 26.68
N TRP A 416 -29.30 9.58 27.25
CA TRP A 416 -28.12 8.96 26.62
C TRP A 416 -28.26 7.45 26.42
N THR A 417 -29.21 6.79 27.09
CA THR A 417 -29.44 5.35 26.92
C THR A 417 -30.08 5.00 25.58
N LYS A 418 -30.76 5.96 24.96
CA LYS A 418 -31.43 5.80 23.66
C LYS A 418 -30.51 6.05 22.46
N ILE A 419 -29.31 6.54 22.70
CA ILE A 419 -28.35 6.85 21.61
C ILE A 419 -27.74 5.58 21.05
N ASN A 420 -27.96 5.34 19.76
CA ASN A 420 -27.45 4.20 19.03
C ASN A 420 -27.21 4.56 17.55
N VAL A 421 -26.73 3.60 16.74
CA VAL A 421 -26.34 3.84 15.33
C VAL A 421 -27.52 4.36 14.49
N ASN A 422 -28.75 3.92 14.78
CA ASN A 422 -29.96 4.28 14.05
C ASN A 422 -30.63 5.55 14.60
N HIS A 423 -30.29 5.94 15.83
CA HIS A 423 -30.88 7.09 16.51
C HIS A 423 -29.79 7.93 17.17
N GLN A 424 -29.21 8.85 16.41
CA GLN A 424 -28.20 9.82 16.84
C GLN A 424 -28.48 11.18 16.16
N PRO A 425 -29.40 12.01 16.71
CA PRO A 425 -29.76 13.29 16.11
C PRO A 425 -28.85 14.44 16.52
N TYR A 426 -27.92 14.23 17.45
CA TYR A 426 -27.13 15.29 18.06
C TYR A 426 -25.83 15.54 17.31
N LYS A 427 -25.52 16.83 17.12
CA LYS A 427 -24.19 17.27 16.72
C LYS A 427 -23.41 17.67 17.97
N MET A 428 -22.21 17.13 18.13
CA MET A 428 -21.32 17.50 19.23
C MET A 428 -20.11 18.25 18.70
N VAL A 429 -19.75 19.34 19.38
CA VAL A 429 -18.59 20.18 18.99
C VAL A 429 -17.77 20.46 20.24
N GLN A 430 -16.52 19.98 20.24
CA GLN A 430 -15.54 20.36 21.26
C GLN A 430 -14.94 21.72 20.90
N ASP A 431 -14.94 22.62 21.86
CA ASP A 431 -14.37 23.96 21.68
C ASP A 431 -12.86 23.91 21.48
N SER A 432 -12.34 24.92 20.80
CA SER A 432 -10.89 25.09 20.68
C SER A 432 -10.28 25.41 22.04
N GLY A 433 -9.08 24.88 22.26
CA GLY A 433 -8.38 25.08 23.54
C GLY A 433 -7.38 23.98 23.86
N SER A 434 -6.79 24.05 25.06
CA SER A 434 -5.79 23.08 25.53
C SER A 434 -6.36 21.67 25.71
N ALA A 435 -7.65 21.57 26.01
CA ALA A 435 -8.37 20.29 26.17
C ALA A 435 -8.81 19.67 24.83
N ASN A 436 -8.74 20.43 23.72
CA ASN A 436 -9.23 19.96 22.43
C ASN A 436 -8.45 18.72 21.94
N SER A 437 -9.15 17.69 21.55
CA SER A 437 -8.59 16.42 21.07
C SER A 437 -7.72 16.57 19.81
N LEU A 438 -7.97 17.60 18.99
CA LEU A 438 -7.17 17.93 17.80
C LEU A 438 -5.96 18.81 18.14
N GLY A 439 -5.74 19.16 19.41
CA GLY A 439 -4.70 20.09 19.82
C GLY A 439 -4.87 21.47 19.16
N ARG A 440 -3.77 22.09 18.77
CA ARG A 440 -3.75 23.47 18.25
C ARG A 440 -3.80 23.57 16.74
N ILE A 441 -3.51 22.46 16.03
CA ILE A 441 -3.22 22.47 14.60
C ILE A 441 -3.84 21.26 13.93
N LYS A 442 -4.49 21.52 12.79
CA LYS A 442 -5.05 20.49 11.91
C LYS A 442 -4.59 20.77 10.49
N PHE A 443 -4.12 19.74 9.78
CA PHE A 443 -3.74 19.79 8.38
C PHE A 443 -4.77 19.04 7.56
N ASN A 444 -5.51 19.74 6.72
CA ASN A 444 -6.54 19.16 5.87
C ASN A 444 -5.96 18.73 4.52
N PHE A 445 -6.37 17.54 4.07
CA PHE A 445 -6.15 17.02 2.72
C PHE A 445 -7.43 16.35 2.22
N GLN A 446 -7.64 16.41 0.91
CA GLN A 446 -8.87 15.92 0.30
C GLN A 446 -8.93 14.39 0.35
N ASN A 447 -10.01 13.82 0.90
CA ASN A 447 -10.27 12.38 0.93
C ASN A 447 -11.74 12.09 1.28
N ALA A 448 -12.21 10.87 0.95
CA ALA A 448 -13.57 10.42 1.22
C ALA A 448 -13.80 9.95 2.68
N PHE A 449 -12.76 9.83 3.49
CA PHE A 449 -12.80 9.22 4.83
C PHE A 449 -12.84 10.24 5.96
N SER A 450 -12.81 11.54 5.62
CA SER A 450 -12.74 12.63 6.61
C SER A 450 -11.54 12.51 7.56
N VAL A 451 -10.42 11.94 7.11
CA VAL A 451 -9.17 11.86 7.88
C VAL A 451 -8.27 13.06 7.59
N TYR A 452 -7.45 13.40 8.56
CA TYR A 452 -6.52 14.51 8.50
C TYR A 452 -5.32 14.27 9.44
N LEU A 453 -4.23 15.04 9.27
CA LEU A 453 -3.18 15.10 10.27
C LEU A 453 -3.55 16.16 11.31
N HIS A 454 -3.27 15.91 12.59
CA HIS A 454 -3.56 16.88 13.64
C HIS A 454 -2.63 16.75 14.84
N ASP A 455 -2.55 17.82 15.57
CA ASP A 455 -1.96 17.88 16.90
C ASP A 455 -2.80 17.08 17.92
N THR A 456 -2.40 17.03 19.17
CA THR A 456 -3.17 16.36 20.24
C THR A 456 -2.87 16.99 21.60
N ASN A 457 -3.85 16.98 22.49
CA ASN A 457 -3.66 17.27 23.91
C ASN A 457 -2.91 16.14 24.65
N SER A 458 -2.98 14.91 24.13
CA SER A 458 -2.40 13.70 24.75
C SER A 458 -0.99 13.43 24.23
N LYS A 459 -0.04 14.31 24.52
CA LYS A 459 1.36 14.20 24.06
C LYS A 459 2.09 12.95 24.59
N GLY A 460 1.69 12.44 25.74
CA GLY A 460 2.23 11.21 26.33
C GLY A 460 2.08 9.98 25.44
N ALA A 461 1.07 9.97 24.56
CA ALA A 461 0.83 8.87 23.62
C ALA A 461 2.04 8.57 22.72
N PHE A 462 2.85 9.58 22.37
CA PHE A 462 4.04 9.39 21.54
C PHE A 462 5.19 8.67 22.24
N LYS A 463 5.15 8.53 23.59
CA LYS A 463 6.15 7.77 24.36
C LYS A 463 5.91 6.26 24.29
N HIS A 464 4.70 5.84 23.96
CA HIS A 464 4.37 4.41 23.86
C HIS A 464 4.93 3.82 22.58
N HIS A 465 5.28 2.55 22.65
CA HIS A 465 5.73 1.76 21.51
C HIS A 465 4.55 1.54 20.53
N ASP A 466 3.45 0.98 21.03
CA ASP A 466 2.21 0.87 20.27
C ASP A 466 1.46 2.21 20.26
N ARG A 467 1.33 2.77 19.08
CA ARG A 467 0.63 4.03 18.82
C ARG A 467 -0.54 3.88 17.84
N ALA A 468 -1.00 2.63 17.61
CA ALA A 468 -2.20 2.32 16.86
C ALA A 468 -3.46 2.50 17.73
N ILE A 469 -3.74 3.74 18.12
CA ILE A 469 -4.72 4.09 19.17
C ILE A 469 -5.82 5.04 18.71
N SER A 470 -5.74 5.63 17.50
CA SER A 470 -6.71 6.60 17.02
C SER A 470 -7.94 5.94 16.37
N HIS A 471 -8.89 6.77 15.94
CA HIS A 471 -10.08 6.39 15.18
C HIS A 471 -9.89 6.55 13.65
N GLY A 472 -8.64 6.54 13.18
CA GLY A 472 -8.30 6.66 11.76
C GLY A 472 -7.51 7.93 11.42
N CYS A 473 -7.76 9.06 12.07
CA CYS A 473 -6.95 10.27 11.92
C CYS A 473 -5.53 10.08 12.46
N VAL A 474 -4.57 10.84 11.93
CA VAL A 474 -3.17 10.72 12.28
C VAL A 474 -2.75 11.85 13.21
N ARG A 475 -2.41 11.51 14.47
CA ARG A 475 -1.83 12.46 15.43
C ARG A 475 -0.35 12.63 15.15
N VAL A 476 0.15 13.86 15.12
CA VAL A 476 1.56 14.17 14.82
C VAL A 476 2.29 14.67 16.06
N GLU A 477 3.51 14.15 16.28
CA GLU A 477 4.32 14.50 17.49
C GLU A 477 4.81 15.94 17.46
N LYS A 478 5.24 16.43 16.29
CA LYS A 478 5.90 17.71 16.09
C LYS A 478 5.11 18.61 15.14
N PRO A 479 3.89 19.03 15.53
CA PRO A 479 3.00 19.76 14.62
C PRO A 479 3.58 21.10 14.16
N LEU A 480 4.36 21.80 15.02
CA LEU A 480 4.98 23.09 14.69
C LEU A 480 6.11 22.95 13.66
N GLU A 481 6.93 21.89 13.77
CA GLU A 481 7.95 21.59 12.77
C GLU A 481 7.30 21.24 11.42
N LEU A 482 6.16 20.53 11.45
CA LEU A 482 5.38 20.24 10.25
C LEU A 482 4.77 21.51 9.63
N VAL A 483 4.31 22.47 10.44
CA VAL A 483 3.91 23.80 9.96
C VAL A 483 5.08 24.49 9.27
N ASN A 484 6.26 24.51 9.88
CA ASN A 484 7.45 25.13 9.27
C ASN A 484 7.83 24.46 7.93
N PHE A 485 7.69 23.15 7.85
CA PHE A 485 7.91 22.43 6.60
C PHE A 485 6.86 22.81 5.54
N CYS A 486 5.58 22.80 5.90
CA CYS A 486 4.50 23.08 4.96
C CYS A 486 4.45 24.56 4.55
N PHE A 487 4.68 25.46 5.50
CA PHE A 487 4.51 26.90 5.35
C PHE A 487 5.80 27.65 5.78
N PRO A 488 6.90 27.53 5.01
CA PRO A 488 8.16 28.16 5.38
C PRO A 488 8.04 29.67 5.51
N ASP A 489 7.18 30.28 4.69
CA ASP A 489 6.95 31.73 4.64
C ASP A 489 5.81 32.21 5.57
N LEU A 490 5.31 31.35 6.45
CA LEU A 490 4.31 31.77 7.42
C LEU A 490 4.88 32.89 8.29
N ASN A 491 4.13 34.00 8.39
CA ASN A 491 4.54 35.19 9.14
C ASN A 491 5.00 34.79 10.56
N PRO A 492 6.17 35.26 11.03
CA PRO A 492 6.73 34.95 12.35
C PRO A 492 5.78 35.21 13.52
N ILE A 493 4.91 36.23 13.41
CA ILE A 493 3.89 36.53 14.42
C ILE A 493 2.97 35.32 14.64
N TYR A 494 2.54 34.65 13.57
CA TYR A 494 1.69 33.46 13.69
C TYR A 494 2.44 32.27 14.23
N LYS A 495 3.69 32.06 13.80
CA LYS A 495 4.56 31.02 14.38
C LYS A 495 4.71 31.21 15.89
N THR A 496 4.98 32.44 16.33
CA THR A 496 5.12 32.79 17.75
C THR A 496 3.80 32.61 18.52
N ARG A 497 2.67 33.03 17.97
CA ARG A 497 1.34 32.84 18.60
C ARG A 497 0.98 31.37 18.74
N ILE A 498 1.23 30.53 17.71
CA ILE A 498 1.04 29.09 17.78
C ILE A 498 1.93 28.52 18.91
N GLN A 499 3.19 28.95 19.01
CA GLN A 499 4.13 28.47 20.03
C GLN A 499 3.73 28.90 21.46
N LYS A 500 3.36 30.17 21.66
CA LYS A 500 3.11 30.75 22.99
C LYS A 500 1.72 30.48 23.58
N ASN A 501 0.86 29.69 22.93
CA ASN A 501 -0.52 29.47 23.40
C ASN A 501 -1.44 30.71 23.39
N ASP A 502 -1.01 31.83 22.84
CA ASP A 502 -1.79 33.09 22.86
C ASP A 502 -3.09 33.00 22.04
N LEU A 503 -3.18 31.97 21.14
CA LEU A 503 -4.38 31.69 20.40
C LEU A 503 -5.54 31.11 21.25
N LEU A 504 -5.23 30.61 22.45
CA LEU A 504 -6.23 30.03 23.37
C LEU A 504 -7.03 31.10 24.13
N LYS A 505 -6.52 32.30 24.24
CA LYS A 505 -7.16 33.39 24.97
C LYS A 505 -8.23 34.14 24.17
N ASP A 506 -8.26 33.93 22.86
CA ASP A 506 -9.17 34.61 21.97
C ASP A 506 -10.52 33.90 21.85
N LYS A 507 -11.50 34.27 22.65
CA LYS A 507 -12.92 33.86 22.61
C LYS A 507 -13.66 34.39 21.38
N ILE A 508 -13.12 34.34 20.14
CA ILE A 508 -13.77 35.03 19.04
C ILE A 508 -14.27 34.13 17.91
N ARG A 509 -15.53 34.37 17.61
CA ARG A 509 -16.44 33.60 16.77
C ARG A 509 -16.36 33.88 15.25
N HIS A 510 -15.35 34.50 14.69
CA HIS A 510 -15.35 34.84 13.26
C HIS A 510 -14.16 34.20 12.53
N SER A 511 -14.49 33.41 11.50
CA SER A 511 -13.53 32.85 10.56
C SER A 511 -13.15 33.90 9.53
N ILE A 512 -11.89 34.25 9.46
CA ILE A 512 -11.33 34.97 8.30
C ILE A 512 -10.76 33.90 7.37
N ASP A 513 -11.30 33.81 6.18
CA ASP A 513 -10.78 32.96 5.12
C ASP A 513 -9.59 33.67 4.47
N LEU A 514 -8.39 33.19 4.75
CA LEU A 514 -7.17 33.67 4.09
C LEU A 514 -6.87 32.79 2.88
N SER A 515 -7.84 32.65 1.99
CA SER A 515 -7.68 31.92 0.73
C SER A 515 -6.64 32.53 -0.21
N VAL A 516 -6.12 33.74 0.11
CA VAL A 516 -5.19 34.47 -0.76
C VAL A 516 -4.08 35.12 0.08
N LEU A 517 -2.94 34.44 0.24
CA LEU A 517 -1.69 35.12 0.52
C LEU A 517 -1.09 35.66 -0.79
N SER A 518 -1.81 36.56 -1.44
CA SER A 518 -1.26 37.43 -2.48
C SER A 518 -0.35 38.49 -1.84
N LYS A 519 0.51 39.13 -2.62
CA LYS A 519 1.31 40.28 -2.14
C LYS A 519 0.45 41.33 -1.40
N THR A 520 -0.77 41.56 -1.88
CA THR A 520 -1.78 42.48 -1.28
C THR A 520 -2.25 42.02 0.10
N GLY A 521 -2.46 40.72 0.34
CA GLY A 521 -2.82 40.18 1.66
C GLY A 521 -1.70 40.35 2.70
N LYS A 522 -0.42 40.31 2.26
CA LYS A 522 0.75 40.61 3.12
C LYS A 522 0.81 42.06 3.56
N GLU A 523 0.37 43.00 2.73
CA GLU A 523 0.34 44.43 3.04
C GLU A 523 -0.79 44.81 4.00
N THR A 524 -1.98 44.22 3.81
CA THR A 524 -3.11 44.39 4.73
C THR A 524 -2.81 43.83 6.13
N LEU A 525 -2.03 42.74 6.20
CA LEU A 525 -1.54 42.15 7.45
C LEU A 525 -0.53 43.05 8.20
N LYS A 526 0.27 43.83 7.49
CA LYS A 526 1.21 44.79 8.08
C LYS A 526 0.51 46.00 8.73
N SER A 527 -0.64 46.39 8.22
CA SER A 527 -1.34 47.61 8.64
C SER A 527 -2.16 47.46 9.93
N ASN A 528 -2.53 46.25 10.37
CA ASN A 528 -3.28 46.07 11.60
C ASN A 528 -3.07 44.70 12.29
N PRO A 529 -1.97 44.45 12.99
CA PRO A 529 -1.62 43.16 13.57
C PRO A 529 -2.52 42.69 14.72
N LYS A 530 -3.36 43.60 15.29
CA LYS A 530 -4.19 43.29 16.47
C LYS A 530 -5.53 42.62 16.14
N ILE A 531 -5.98 42.60 14.88
CA ILE A 531 -7.35 42.23 14.52
C ILE A 531 -7.43 40.82 13.86
N MET A 532 -6.34 40.23 13.42
CA MET A 532 -6.39 38.98 12.63
C MET A 532 -6.36 37.72 13.47
N LYS A 533 -7.49 37.08 13.55
CA LYS A 533 -7.69 35.73 14.09
C LYS A 533 -7.64 34.72 12.96
N ILE A 534 -6.44 34.25 12.64
CA ILE A 534 -6.28 33.25 11.57
C ILE A 534 -6.76 31.92 12.10
N LYS A 535 -7.84 31.39 11.50
CA LYS A 535 -8.29 30.02 11.71
C LYS A 535 -7.87 29.09 10.59
N ARG A 536 -7.72 29.58 9.35
CA ARG A 536 -7.41 28.79 8.17
C ARG A 536 -6.33 29.45 7.33
N VAL A 537 -5.37 28.65 6.86
CA VAL A 537 -4.32 29.08 5.93
C VAL A 537 -4.28 28.09 4.79
N VAL A 538 -4.52 28.56 3.58
CA VAL A 538 -4.48 27.71 2.38
C VAL A 538 -3.04 27.63 1.86
N LEU A 539 -2.63 26.43 1.45
CA LEU A 539 -1.35 26.15 0.82
C LEU A 539 -1.40 26.43 -0.68
N ASN A 540 -0.38 27.07 -1.20
CA ASN A 540 -0.16 27.16 -2.63
C ASN A 540 1.36 27.17 -2.92
N PRO A 541 1.90 26.16 -3.61
CA PRO A 541 1.22 24.94 -4.09
C PRO A 541 0.84 23.96 -2.96
N TYR A 542 -0.13 23.08 -3.23
CA TYR A 542 -0.49 21.98 -2.33
C TYR A 542 0.66 21.00 -2.17
N ILE A 543 0.81 20.41 -0.99
CA ILE A 543 1.86 19.44 -0.71
C ILE A 543 1.31 18.01 -0.83
N PRO A 544 1.87 17.18 -1.71
CA PRO A 544 1.51 15.77 -1.79
C PRO A 544 1.70 15.06 -0.45
N ILE A 545 0.71 14.25 -0.08
CA ILE A 545 0.76 13.36 1.07
C ILE A 545 0.43 11.93 0.63
N VAL A 546 1.22 10.98 1.11
CA VAL A 546 1.01 9.55 0.94
C VAL A 546 0.86 8.93 2.31
N MET A 547 -0.23 8.22 2.53
CA MET A 547 -0.39 7.30 3.66
C MET A 547 -0.26 5.89 3.11
N ASP A 548 0.83 5.22 3.42
CA ASP A 548 1.16 3.87 3.00
C ASP A 548 1.36 2.91 4.18
N TYR A 549 1.63 1.64 3.85
CA TYR A 549 1.75 0.58 4.83
C TYR A 549 2.95 -0.30 4.50
N GLN A 550 4.12 0.10 5.00
CA GLN A 550 5.38 -0.60 4.76
C GLN A 550 5.81 -1.32 6.04
N THR A 551 5.63 -2.64 6.06
CA THR A 551 6.08 -3.51 7.16
C THR A 551 7.53 -3.97 6.97
N CYS A 552 8.10 -3.74 5.77
CA CYS A 552 9.51 -3.87 5.46
C CYS A 552 9.93 -2.70 4.58
N PHE A 553 10.97 -1.97 4.97
CA PHE A 553 11.45 -0.78 4.25
C PHE A 553 12.91 -0.49 4.54
N ILE A 554 13.51 0.37 3.73
CA ILE A 554 14.87 0.88 3.95
C ILE A 554 14.78 2.24 4.66
N ASN A 555 15.43 2.36 5.80
CA ASN A 555 15.46 3.62 6.54
C ASN A 555 16.40 4.65 5.88
N PRO A 556 16.39 5.94 6.29
CA PRO A 556 17.27 6.97 5.72
C PRO A 556 18.77 6.67 5.82
N LYS A 557 19.18 5.78 6.74
CA LYS A 557 20.57 5.31 6.90
C LYS A 557 20.92 4.13 5.97
N GLY A 558 20.01 3.72 5.07
CA GLY A 558 20.21 2.61 4.14
C GLY A 558 20.08 1.23 4.76
N LYS A 559 19.52 1.10 5.96
CA LYS A 559 19.37 -0.20 6.66
C LYS A 559 17.95 -0.71 6.56
N ILE A 560 17.80 -2.01 6.30
CA ILE A 560 16.49 -2.66 6.27
C ILE A 560 15.84 -2.64 7.65
N GLN A 561 14.55 -2.43 7.65
CA GLN A 561 13.69 -2.37 8.83
C GLN A 561 12.49 -3.28 8.63
N PHE A 562 12.05 -3.94 9.70
CA PHE A 562 10.83 -4.74 9.75
C PHE A 562 9.90 -4.20 10.82
N ARG A 563 8.60 -4.31 10.61
CA ARG A 563 7.56 -3.87 11.55
C ARG A 563 6.46 -4.91 11.63
N ASP A 564 5.74 -4.90 12.71
CA ASP A 564 4.56 -5.74 12.88
C ASP A 564 3.46 -5.38 11.86
N ASP A 565 2.73 -6.39 11.45
CA ASP A 565 1.57 -6.25 10.57
C ASP A 565 0.31 -5.94 11.40
N ILE A 566 0.25 -4.68 11.93
CA ILE A 566 -0.81 -4.22 12.85
C ILE A 566 -2.22 -4.29 12.26
N TYR A 567 -2.36 -4.29 10.92
CA TYR A 567 -3.65 -4.36 10.22
C TYR A 567 -3.91 -5.71 9.54
N LYS A 568 -3.00 -6.68 9.69
CA LYS A 568 -3.10 -8.02 9.09
C LYS A 568 -3.17 -8.02 7.56
N LEU A 569 -2.50 -7.05 6.92
CA LEU A 569 -2.51 -6.89 5.46
C LEU A 569 -1.41 -7.68 4.74
N ASP A 570 -0.32 -8.06 5.42
CA ASP A 570 0.78 -8.81 4.81
C ASP A 570 0.33 -10.21 4.39
N SER A 571 -0.37 -10.92 5.27
CA SER A 571 -0.84 -12.28 4.99
C SER A 571 -1.86 -12.32 3.87
N LEU A 572 -2.74 -11.32 3.79
CA LEU A 572 -3.72 -11.19 2.71
C LEU A 572 -3.04 -10.91 1.38
N LEU A 573 -2.08 -9.98 1.34
CA LEU A 573 -1.36 -9.63 0.13
C LEU A 573 -0.46 -10.79 -0.33
N SER A 574 0.22 -11.48 0.60
CA SER A 574 1.03 -12.65 0.29
C SER A 574 0.20 -13.77 -0.36
N LYS A 575 -1.00 -14.04 0.16
CA LYS A 575 -1.93 -14.99 -0.46
C LYS A 575 -2.31 -14.58 -1.88
N GLN A 576 -2.61 -13.30 -2.11
CA GLN A 576 -2.95 -12.79 -3.43
C GLN A 576 -1.76 -12.88 -4.40
N LEU A 577 -0.55 -12.55 -3.94
CA LEU A 577 0.67 -12.69 -4.75
C LEU A 577 0.94 -14.15 -5.12
N THR A 578 0.75 -15.08 -4.18
CA THR A 578 0.93 -16.51 -4.44
C THR A 578 -0.14 -17.07 -5.40
N ALA A 579 -1.38 -16.59 -5.28
CA ALA A 579 -2.51 -16.99 -6.12
C ALA A 579 -2.55 -16.25 -7.46
N PHE A 580 -1.73 -15.20 -7.63
CA PHE A 580 -1.65 -14.49 -8.90
C PHE A 580 -1.25 -15.46 -10.01
N ASN A 581 -2.08 -15.57 -11.03
CA ASN A 581 -1.85 -16.39 -12.21
C ASN A 581 -2.53 -15.72 -13.41
N LEU A 582 -2.00 -15.93 -14.61
CA LEU A 582 -2.57 -15.42 -15.86
C LEU A 582 -3.79 -16.21 -16.34
N ASN A 583 -4.05 -17.39 -15.75
CA ASN A 583 -5.17 -18.28 -16.14
C ASN A 583 -6.50 -17.78 -15.63
#